data_49a10349b0825056e4b7f98e61c82965
#
_entry.id   49a10349b0825056e4b7f98e61c82965
#
_cell.length_a   1.000
_cell.length_b   1.000
_cell.length_c   1.000
_cell.angle_alpha   90.00
_cell.angle_beta   90.00
_cell.angle_gamma   90.00
#
_symmetry.space_group_name_H-M   'P 1'
#
loop_
_entity.id
_entity.type
_entity.pdbx_description
1 polymer ?
#
loop_
_entity_poly.entity_id
_entity_poly.type
_entity_poly.pdbx_seq_one_letter_code
_entity_poly.pdbx_strand_id
1 'polypeptide(L)'
;MKEIYAHIISFDWQSAVFAYDLGMPGFVELDILNTGKTIKSVEATGNGRLYLDELPAETQICLRLRYPEGEQQLFFTTLPAPQGELINQFALIADPHISIKQENRKGRFFVESAAIGEDVVKRCAELGIKYTLWPGDITNEGYPEEYAIAAEVLKKLPQEPWLIPGNHDYGPELWQKSFGVRRWERKLPGIGKVIGIDTGDKLLHKNDAEAIQKELEISGRVTIMTHYQLFESPDINHVAAAAVIPSNIGDYAELMEKISNTPSVIYAGHQNIMSVTHIGKAIQINLPQPPQYPCGWIRVRCFENGTYYTFEPISSEVLRQWSRRAGEEAADFYGERQWRAAYRRGRFPESCNFFLRSVK
;
A
#
# COMPACT_ATOMS: atom_id res chain seq x y z
N MET A 1 -20.69 -24.55 5.71
CA MET A 1 -19.23 -24.61 5.97
C MET A 1 -18.75 -23.18 6.17
N LYS A 2 -17.99 -22.91 7.23
CA LYS A 2 -17.38 -21.61 7.45
C LYS A 2 -16.26 -21.45 6.42
N GLU A 3 -16.29 -20.40 5.64
CA GLU A 3 -15.28 -20.14 4.61
C GLU A 3 -13.92 -19.90 5.28
N ILE A 4 -12.94 -20.73 4.97
CA ILE A 4 -11.58 -20.60 5.49
C ILE A 4 -10.87 -19.53 4.67
N TYR A 5 -10.27 -18.57 5.36
CA TYR A 5 -9.41 -17.61 4.70
C TYR A 5 -7.99 -18.18 4.58
N ALA A 6 -7.50 -18.20 3.36
CA ALA A 6 -6.14 -18.64 3.07
C ALA A 6 -5.64 -17.93 1.81
N HIS A 7 -4.62 -17.07 1.94
CA HIS A 7 -4.14 -16.24 0.84
C HIS A 7 -2.64 -16.02 0.89
N ILE A 8 -2.04 -15.86 -0.28
CA ILE A 8 -0.70 -15.28 -0.44
C ILE A 8 -0.85 -13.76 -0.28
N ILE A 9 -0.27 -13.19 0.76
CA ILE A 9 -0.40 -11.76 1.06
C ILE A 9 0.80 -10.92 0.62
N SER A 10 1.95 -11.56 0.45
CA SER A 10 3.16 -10.92 -0.07
C SER A 10 4.01 -11.95 -0.79
N PHE A 11 4.69 -11.56 -1.83
CA PHE A 11 5.71 -12.36 -2.49
C PHE A 11 6.71 -11.48 -3.26
N ASP A 12 7.90 -12.02 -3.49
CA ASP A 12 8.90 -11.43 -4.35
C ASP A 12 9.50 -12.48 -5.31
N TRP A 13 10.76 -12.39 -5.66
CA TRP A 13 11.42 -13.32 -6.58
C TRP A 13 11.84 -14.64 -5.95
N GLN A 14 11.90 -14.72 -4.61
CA GLN A 14 12.43 -15.89 -3.90
C GLN A 14 11.68 -16.23 -2.63
N SER A 15 10.72 -15.39 -2.23
CA SER A 15 9.97 -15.57 -0.98
C SER A 15 8.49 -15.27 -1.14
N ALA A 16 7.67 -15.81 -0.26
CA ALA A 16 6.27 -15.47 -0.13
C ALA A 16 5.80 -15.54 1.32
N VAL A 17 4.79 -14.77 1.65
CA VAL A 17 4.10 -14.79 2.94
C VAL A 17 2.67 -15.25 2.70
N PHE A 18 2.33 -16.35 3.33
CA PHE A 18 1.01 -16.94 3.30
C PHE A 18 0.29 -16.66 4.62
N ALA A 19 -0.94 -16.17 4.57
CA ALA A 19 -1.78 -15.96 5.75
C ALA A 19 -3.00 -16.85 5.73
N TYR A 20 -3.40 -17.34 6.90
CA TYR A 20 -4.58 -18.19 7.07
C TYR A 20 -5.39 -17.76 8.30
N ASP A 21 -6.68 -18.07 8.27
CA ASP A 21 -7.61 -17.94 9.39
C ASP A 21 -8.62 -19.09 9.35
N LEU A 22 -8.42 -20.08 10.21
CA LEU A 22 -9.28 -21.25 10.33
C LEU A 22 -10.52 -20.97 11.18
N GLY A 23 -10.54 -19.85 11.90
CA GLY A 23 -11.62 -19.50 12.83
C GLY A 23 -11.68 -20.37 14.09
N MET A 24 -10.86 -21.41 14.18
CA MET A 24 -10.74 -22.34 15.31
C MET A 24 -9.33 -22.96 15.33
N PRO A 25 -8.86 -23.50 16.46
CA PRO A 25 -7.62 -24.27 16.50
C PRO A 25 -7.68 -25.48 15.55
N GLY A 26 -6.56 -25.73 14.87
CA GLY A 26 -6.43 -26.83 13.94
C GLY A 26 -5.01 -26.99 13.45
N PHE A 27 -4.81 -27.67 12.33
CA PHE A 27 -3.52 -27.73 11.67
C PHE A 27 -3.60 -27.09 10.28
N VAL A 28 -2.46 -26.64 9.79
CA VAL A 28 -2.25 -26.23 8.40
C VAL A 28 -1.02 -26.94 7.89
N GLU A 29 -1.18 -27.69 6.82
CA GLU A 29 -0.07 -28.27 6.06
C GLU A 29 0.01 -27.59 4.71
N LEU A 30 1.20 -27.16 4.33
CA LEU A 30 1.43 -26.47 3.08
C LEU A 30 2.50 -27.18 2.26
N ASP A 31 2.14 -27.62 1.08
CA ASP A 31 3.04 -28.25 0.11
C ASP A 31 3.24 -27.36 -1.11
N ILE A 32 4.46 -27.32 -1.64
CA ILE A 32 4.72 -26.76 -2.98
C ILE A 32 4.66 -27.92 -3.99
N LEU A 33 3.61 -27.98 -4.78
CA LEU A 33 3.35 -29.14 -5.65
C LEU A 33 4.27 -29.21 -6.86
N ASN A 34 4.57 -28.07 -7.49
CA ASN A 34 5.32 -28.04 -8.74
C ASN A 34 6.85 -28.05 -8.57
N THR A 35 7.35 -27.91 -7.37
CA THR A 35 8.79 -28.02 -7.05
C THR A 35 9.16 -29.33 -6.35
N GLY A 36 8.15 -30.16 -5.99
CA GLY A 36 8.35 -31.38 -5.21
C GLY A 36 8.81 -31.16 -3.76
N LYS A 37 8.91 -29.91 -3.32
CA LYS A 37 9.27 -29.58 -1.93
C LYS A 37 8.02 -29.63 -1.05
N THR A 38 8.01 -30.49 -0.04
CA THR A 38 7.06 -30.40 1.06
C THR A 38 7.51 -29.33 2.02
N ILE A 39 6.69 -28.31 2.21
CA ILE A 39 6.92 -27.31 3.24
C ILE A 39 6.29 -27.81 4.53
N LYS A 40 6.98 -27.51 5.59
CA LYS A 40 6.70 -27.75 6.99
C LYS A 40 5.20 -27.81 7.30
N SER A 41 4.78 -28.94 7.85
CA SER A 41 3.53 -29.03 8.62
C SER A 41 3.67 -28.14 9.87
N VAL A 42 2.73 -27.25 10.08
CA VAL A 42 2.69 -26.38 11.25
C VAL A 42 1.37 -26.57 11.97
N GLU A 43 1.44 -26.87 13.26
CA GLU A 43 0.23 -26.79 14.09
C GLU A 43 -0.22 -25.33 14.15
N ALA A 44 -1.44 -25.09 13.67
CA ALA A 44 -2.00 -23.76 13.57
C ALA A 44 -3.00 -23.50 14.69
N THR A 45 -2.86 -22.38 15.37
CA THR A 45 -3.82 -21.89 16.36
C THR A 45 -4.69 -20.79 15.76
N GLY A 46 -5.78 -21.18 15.10
CA GLY A 46 -6.81 -20.27 14.60
C GLY A 46 -6.37 -19.45 13.40
N ASN A 47 -5.48 -18.48 13.56
CA ASN A 47 -4.93 -17.66 12.46
C ASN A 47 -3.42 -17.51 12.59
N GLY A 48 -2.74 -17.26 11.46
CA GLY A 48 -1.29 -17.10 11.45
C GLY A 48 -0.71 -16.84 10.06
N ARG A 49 0.63 -16.84 10.02
CA ARG A 49 1.41 -16.70 8.79
C ARG A 49 2.43 -17.82 8.64
N LEU A 50 2.65 -18.22 7.40
CA LEU A 50 3.76 -19.09 7.01
C LEU A 50 4.64 -18.33 6.04
N TYR A 51 5.94 -18.46 6.21
CA TYR A 51 6.95 -17.84 5.37
C TYR A 51 7.58 -18.91 4.48
N LEU A 52 7.64 -18.62 3.20
CA LEU A 52 8.19 -19.46 2.17
C LEU A 52 9.43 -18.78 1.62
N ASP A 53 10.55 -19.46 1.66
CA ASP A 53 11.83 -18.96 1.17
C ASP A 53 12.41 -19.89 0.10
N GLU A 54 13.44 -19.45 -0.59
CA GLU A 54 14.15 -20.20 -1.62
C GLU A 54 13.25 -20.64 -2.80
N LEU A 55 12.25 -19.83 -3.11
CA LEU A 55 11.40 -20.04 -4.28
C LEU A 55 12.17 -19.69 -5.56
N PRO A 56 11.96 -20.42 -6.68
CA PRO A 56 12.54 -20.04 -7.96
C PRO A 56 11.85 -18.76 -8.50
N ALA A 57 12.65 -17.85 -9.07
CA ALA A 57 12.13 -16.63 -9.68
C ALA A 57 11.36 -16.92 -10.99
N GLU A 58 10.46 -16.01 -11.39
CA GLU A 58 9.64 -16.08 -12.62
C GLU A 58 8.92 -17.43 -12.79
N THR A 59 8.55 -18.06 -11.68
CA THR A 59 7.98 -19.40 -11.68
C THR A 59 6.57 -19.37 -11.08
N GLN A 60 5.64 -20.00 -11.78
CA GLN A 60 4.31 -20.24 -11.22
C GLN A 60 4.42 -21.29 -10.11
N ILE A 61 4.09 -20.89 -8.90
CA ILE A 61 4.07 -21.75 -7.71
C ILE A 61 2.65 -22.22 -7.49
N CYS A 62 2.50 -23.53 -7.30
CA CYS A 62 1.26 -24.16 -6.90
C CYS A 62 1.42 -24.63 -5.46
N LEU A 63 0.64 -24.05 -4.55
CA LEU A 63 0.58 -24.44 -3.15
C LEU A 63 -0.66 -25.29 -2.91
N ARG A 64 -0.50 -26.40 -2.19
CA ARG A 64 -1.60 -27.16 -1.64
C ARG A 64 -1.65 -26.94 -0.13
N LEU A 65 -2.74 -26.31 0.31
CA LEU A 65 -3.07 -26.12 1.70
C LEU A 65 -4.00 -27.24 2.15
N ARG A 66 -3.62 -27.97 3.19
CA ARG A 66 -4.47 -28.93 3.88
C ARG A 66 -4.82 -28.44 5.29
N TYR A 67 -6.07 -28.61 5.65
CA TYR A 67 -6.63 -28.25 6.96
C TYR A 67 -7.69 -29.29 7.37
N PRO A 68 -8.15 -29.31 8.64
CA PRO A 68 -9.00 -30.40 9.14
C PRO A 68 -10.25 -30.69 8.31
N GLU A 69 -10.81 -29.69 7.65
CA GLU A 69 -12.08 -29.78 6.91
C GLU A 69 -11.91 -29.95 5.39
N GLY A 70 -10.65 -29.95 4.87
CA GLY A 70 -10.41 -30.06 3.44
C GLY A 70 -9.04 -29.64 2.94
N GLU A 71 -8.97 -29.35 1.66
CA GLU A 71 -7.78 -28.80 1.02
C GLU A 71 -8.14 -27.69 0.04
N GLN A 72 -7.18 -26.80 -0.21
CA GLN A 72 -7.29 -25.72 -1.18
C GLN A 72 -5.98 -25.61 -1.97
N GLN A 73 -6.08 -25.31 -3.25
CA GLN A 73 -4.92 -24.99 -4.08
C GLN A 73 -4.87 -23.48 -4.32
N LEU A 74 -3.67 -22.93 -4.18
CA LEU A 74 -3.36 -21.53 -4.39
C LEU A 74 -2.25 -21.40 -5.43
N PHE A 75 -2.34 -20.40 -6.28
CA PHE A 75 -1.39 -20.16 -7.35
C PHE A 75 -0.89 -18.72 -7.30
N PHE A 76 0.40 -18.55 -7.50
CA PHE A 76 1.02 -17.24 -7.74
C PHE A 76 2.27 -17.43 -8.59
N THR A 77 2.73 -16.35 -9.20
CA THR A 77 3.98 -16.35 -9.95
C THR A 77 4.98 -15.44 -9.25
N THR A 78 6.14 -15.97 -8.90
CA THR A 78 7.23 -15.20 -8.31
C THR A 78 7.71 -14.12 -9.28
N LEU A 79 8.19 -13.01 -8.75
CA LEU A 79 8.71 -11.91 -9.56
C LEU A 79 10.03 -12.30 -10.26
N PRO A 80 10.44 -11.57 -11.31
CA PRO A 80 11.75 -11.73 -11.90
C PRO A 80 12.87 -11.54 -10.87
N ALA A 81 13.97 -12.27 -11.02
CA ALA A 81 15.14 -12.03 -10.18
C ALA A 81 15.72 -10.63 -10.42
N PRO A 82 16.16 -9.91 -9.37
CA PRO A 82 16.82 -8.63 -9.55
C PRO A 82 18.16 -8.80 -10.27
N GLN A 83 18.54 -7.77 -11.03
CA GLN A 83 19.84 -7.68 -11.69
C GLN A 83 20.60 -6.48 -11.12
N GLY A 84 21.88 -6.68 -10.86
CA GLY A 84 22.72 -5.68 -10.22
C GLY A 84 22.48 -5.56 -8.71
N GLU A 85 23.08 -4.54 -8.13
CA GLU A 85 22.97 -4.26 -6.71
C GLU A 85 21.66 -3.50 -6.36
N LEU A 86 21.25 -3.58 -5.12
CA LEU A 86 20.16 -2.78 -4.58
C LEU A 86 20.59 -1.29 -4.54
N ILE A 87 20.05 -0.50 -5.45
CA ILE A 87 20.32 0.95 -5.53
C ILE A 87 19.72 1.69 -4.35
N ASN A 88 18.46 1.36 -4.02
CA ASN A 88 17.71 1.98 -2.94
C ASN A 88 16.51 1.13 -2.56
N GLN A 89 16.04 1.34 -1.31
CA GLN A 89 14.73 0.88 -0.88
C GLN A 89 14.02 1.98 -0.09
N PHE A 90 12.69 2.05 -0.22
CA PHE A 90 11.86 3.01 0.47
C PHE A 90 10.48 2.44 0.78
N ALA A 91 9.73 3.14 1.64
CA ALA A 91 8.38 2.77 2.01
C ALA A 91 7.36 3.75 1.45
N LEU A 92 6.22 3.23 1.00
CA LEU A 92 5.01 3.98 0.68
C LEU A 92 3.95 3.62 1.73
N ILE A 93 3.58 4.59 2.56
CA ILE A 93 2.70 4.40 3.72
C ILE A 93 1.59 5.43 3.66
N ALA A 94 0.39 5.02 3.24
CA ALA A 94 -0.73 5.92 3.09
C ALA A 94 -1.72 5.80 4.24
N ASP A 95 -2.40 6.88 4.55
CA ASP A 95 -3.62 6.90 5.35
C ASP A 95 -3.48 6.19 6.72
N PRO A 96 -2.45 6.52 7.54
CA PRO A 96 -2.29 5.90 8.86
C PRO A 96 -3.41 6.32 9.84
N HIS A 97 -4.11 7.41 9.59
CA HIS A 97 -5.25 7.91 10.35
C HIS A 97 -5.03 7.82 11.86
N ILE A 98 -3.91 8.36 12.34
CA ILE A 98 -3.62 8.40 13.78
C ILE A 98 -4.72 9.18 14.49
N SER A 99 -5.33 8.54 15.48
CA SER A 99 -6.62 8.96 16.04
C SER A 99 -6.61 8.94 17.57
N ILE A 100 -7.46 9.79 18.15
CA ILE A 100 -7.80 9.80 19.57
C ILE A 100 -9.17 9.19 19.87
N LYS A 101 -9.85 8.65 18.84
CA LYS A 101 -11.13 7.95 19.00
C LYS A 101 -10.98 6.72 19.89
N GLN A 102 -12.01 6.45 20.70
CA GLN A 102 -12.00 5.36 21.67
C GLN A 102 -12.72 4.10 21.17
N GLU A 103 -13.19 4.09 19.92
CA GLU A 103 -13.91 2.96 19.33
C GLU A 103 -13.45 2.70 17.89
N ASN A 104 -13.22 1.44 17.59
CA ASN A 104 -12.97 0.97 16.23
C ASN A 104 -14.29 0.80 15.47
N ARG A 105 -14.30 1.13 14.17
CA ARG A 105 -15.51 1.01 13.34
C ARG A 105 -15.18 0.53 11.93
N LYS A 106 -16.08 -0.22 11.34
CA LYS A 106 -16.03 -0.60 9.92
C LYS A 106 -14.73 -1.29 9.51
N GLY A 107 -14.16 -2.06 10.41
CA GLY A 107 -12.89 -2.72 10.19
C GLY A 107 -11.66 -1.80 10.30
N ARG A 108 -11.85 -0.50 10.58
CA ARG A 108 -10.75 0.44 10.81
C ARG A 108 -10.40 0.53 12.29
N PHE A 109 -9.11 0.47 12.57
CA PHE A 109 -8.53 0.71 13.88
C PHE A 109 -8.34 2.20 14.11
N PHE A 110 -9.04 2.74 15.07
CA PHE A 110 -8.82 4.09 15.59
C PHE A 110 -8.05 4.05 16.91
N VAL A 111 -8.44 3.15 17.80
CA VAL A 111 -7.82 2.99 19.12
C VAL A 111 -6.36 2.57 19.00
N GLU A 112 -6.07 1.62 18.13
CA GLU A 112 -4.73 1.06 17.92
C GLU A 112 -3.93 1.80 16.84
N SER A 113 -4.47 2.85 16.21
CA SER A 113 -3.85 3.52 15.06
C SER A 113 -2.42 4.00 15.32
N ALA A 114 -2.15 4.57 16.50
CA ALA A 114 -0.81 4.98 16.89
C ALA A 114 0.14 3.79 17.06
N ALA A 115 -0.30 2.72 17.73
CA ALA A 115 0.49 1.50 17.90
C ALA A 115 0.78 0.81 16.56
N ILE A 116 -0.17 0.82 15.63
CA ILE A 116 0.01 0.33 14.26
C ILE A 116 1.02 1.21 13.52
N GLY A 117 0.95 2.53 13.66
CA GLY A 117 1.94 3.46 13.11
C GLY A 117 3.35 3.18 13.65
N GLU A 118 3.49 2.91 14.95
CA GLU A 118 4.76 2.52 15.57
C GLU A 118 5.29 1.18 15.05
N ASP A 119 4.41 0.20 14.84
CA ASP A 119 4.77 -1.09 14.24
C ASP A 119 5.35 -0.91 12.82
N VAL A 120 4.70 -0.09 11.99
CA VAL A 120 5.19 0.25 10.64
C VAL A 120 6.56 0.93 10.69
N VAL A 121 6.73 1.94 11.55
CA VAL A 121 7.98 2.68 11.71
C VAL A 121 9.11 1.76 12.19
N LYS A 122 8.84 0.91 13.18
CA LYS A 122 9.78 -0.11 13.68
C LYS A 122 10.19 -1.06 12.55
N ARG A 123 9.23 -1.53 11.76
CA ARG A 123 9.51 -2.43 10.63
C ARG A 123 10.35 -1.76 9.55
N CYS A 124 10.11 -0.49 9.25
CA CYS A 124 10.97 0.30 8.36
C CYS A 124 12.43 0.35 8.86
N ALA A 125 12.63 0.58 10.16
CA ALA A 125 13.96 0.61 10.77
C ALA A 125 14.66 -0.76 10.72
N GLU A 126 13.97 -1.86 11.05
CA GLU A 126 14.46 -3.23 10.94
C GLU A 126 14.90 -3.60 9.53
N LEU A 127 14.18 -3.13 8.52
CA LEU A 127 14.51 -3.34 7.10
C LEU A 127 15.59 -2.38 6.57
N GLY A 128 16.09 -1.46 7.40
CA GLY A 128 17.08 -0.46 6.99
C GLY A 128 16.55 0.56 5.97
N ILE A 129 15.24 0.80 5.96
CA ILE A 129 14.59 1.76 5.06
C ILE A 129 14.89 3.17 5.55
N LYS A 130 15.53 3.97 4.70
CA LYS A 130 15.88 5.36 5.01
C LYS A 130 14.80 6.34 4.59
N TYR A 131 14.13 6.12 3.47
CA TYR A 131 13.15 7.03 2.91
C TYR A 131 11.74 6.47 3.09
N THR A 132 10.85 7.27 3.66
CA THR A 132 9.44 6.93 3.81
C THR A 132 8.57 8.03 3.22
N LEU A 133 7.65 7.67 2.34
CA LEU A 133 6.75 8.56 1.61
C LEU A 133 5.34 8.33 2.12
N TRP A 134 4.68 9.40 2.57
CA TRP A 134 3.38 9.34 3.23
C TRP A 134 2.36 10.24 2.50
N PRO A 135 1.57 9.71 1.59
CA PRO A 135 0.64 10.48 0.77
C PRO A 135 -0.68 10.83 1.48
N GLY A 136 -0.59 11.46 2.64
CA GLY A 136 -1.70 12.11 3.32
C GLY A 136 -2.45 11.25 4.33
N ASP A 137 -3.46 11.90 4.94
CA ASP A 137 -4.30 11.37 6.02
C ASP A 137 -3.47 10.81 7.19
N ILE A 138 -2.48 11.60 7.62
CA ILE A 138 -1.60 11.26 8.74
C ILE A 138 -2.40 11.23 10.04
N THR A 139 -3.28 12.21 10.23
CA THR A 139 -4.24 12.30 11.32
C THR A 139 -5.63 11.85 10.86
N ASN A 140 -6.52 11.55 11.81
CA ASN A 140 -7.86 11.10 11.46
C ASN A 140 -8.89 12.24 11.40
N GLU A 141 -8.80 13.23 12.27
CA GLU A 141 -9.73 14.38 12.35
C GLU A 141 -8.98 15.71 12.36
N GLY A 142 -7.64 15.70 12.29
CA GLY A 142 -6.82 16.91 12.31
C GLY A 142 -6.79 17.63 13.66
N TYR A 143 -7.06 16.92 14.76
CA TYR A 143 -6.98 17.50 16.12
C TYR A 143 -5.53 17.72 16.55
N PRO A 144 -5.24 18.75 17.37
CA PRO A 144 -3.89 18.99 17.87
C PRO A 144 -3.25 17.78 18.56
N GLU A 145 -4.06 17.00 19.30
CA GLU A 145 -3.63 15.79 19.99
C GLU A 145 -3.21 14.69 19.00
N GLU A 146 -3.95 14.52 17.90
CA GLU A 146 -3.61 13.56 16.84
C GLU A 146 -2.29 13.95 16.16
N TYR A 147 -2.09 15.25 15.88
CA TYR A 147 -0.82 15.76 15.36
C TYR A 147 0.34 15.50 16.30
N ALA A 148 0.14 15.72 17.62
CA ALA A 148 1.18 15.46 18.61
C ALA A 148 1.57 13.97 18.65
N ILE A 149 0.59 13.07 18.66
CA ILE A 149 0.82 11.61 18.64
C ILE A 149 1.53 11.22 17.34
N ALA A 150 1.05 11.71 16.20
CA ALA A 150 1.64 11.42 14.90
C ALA A 150 3.12 11.87 14.83
N ALA A 151 3.44 13.05 15.34
CA ALA A 151 4.80 13.56 15.40
C ALA A 151 5.70 12.65 16.26
N GLU A 152 5.21 12.16 17.40
CA GLU A 152 5.99 11.23 18.25
C GLU A 152 6.20 9.86 17.59
N VAL A 153 5.22 9.35 16.84
CA VAL A 153 5.38 8.12 16.03
C VAL A 153 6.44 8.32 14.96
N LEU A 154 6.35 9.41 14.19
CA LEU A 154 7.23 9.70 13.06
C LEU A 154 8.68 10.02 13.47
N LYS A 155 8.91 10.57 14.66
CA LYS A 155 10.27 10.78 15.22
C LYS A 155 11.09 9.50 15.38
N LYS A 156 10.44 8.34 15.43
CA LYS A 156 11.11 7.04 15.55
C LYS A 156 11.70 6.54 14.23
N LEU A 157 11.39 7.21 13.12
CA LEU A 157 11.98 6.93 11.81
C LEU A 157 13.47 7.31 11.80
N PRO A 158 14.32 6.57 11.07
CA PRO A 158 15.75 6.85 10.97
C PRO A 158 16.06 8.17 10.24
N GLN A 159 15.12 8.67 9.44
CA GLN A 159 15.20 9.95 8.73
C GLN A 159 13.83 10.63 8.70
N GLU A 160 13.84 11.94 8.47
CA GLU A 160 12.63 12.74 8.31
C GLU A 160 11.74 12.16 7.19
N PRO A 161 10.46 11.86 7.49
CA PRO A 161 9.53 11.34 6.49
C PRO A 161 9.17 12.41 5.43
N TRP A 162 8.84 11.95 4.24
CA TRP A 162 8.35 12.80 3.17
C TRP A 162 6.82 12.78 3.18
N LEU A 163 6.22 13.84 3.72
CA LEU A 163 4.79 13.93 3.97
C LEU A 163 4.13 14.93 3.01
N ILE A 164 2.90 14.64 2.64
CA ILE A 164 1.93 15.61 2.11
C ILE A 164 0.64 15.47 2.91
N PRO A 165 -0.21 16.51 3.02
CA PRO A 165 -1.48 16.38 3.71
C PRO A 165 -2.53 15.65 2.86
N GLY A 166 -3.48 15.02 3.57
CA GLY A 166 -4.72 14.53 3.00
C GLY A 166 -5.93 15.34 3.45
N ASN A 167 -7.12 14.88 3.11
CA ASN A 167 -8.35 15.59 3.46
C ASN A 167 -8.73 15.50 4.95
N HIS A 168 -8.16 14.56 5.68
CA HIS A 168 -8.31 14.43 7.12
C HIS A 168 -7.32 15.29 7.91
N ASP A 169 -6.27 15.81 7.26
CA ASP A 169 -5.27 16.67 7.88
C ASP A 169 -5.73 18.13 7.85
N TYR A 170 -6.81 18.43 8.56
CA TYR A 170 -7.38 19.76 8.66
C TYR A 170 -6.44 20.75 9.35
N GLY A 171 -6.55 22.01 8.97
CA GLY A 171 -5.80 23.09 9.61
C GLY A 171 -4.37 23.23 9.09
N PRO A 172 -4.17 24.07 8.04
CA PRO A 172 -2.85 24.28 7.44
C PRO A 172 -1.81 24.79 8.43
N GLU A 173 -2.21 25.54 9.47
CA GLU A 173 -1.31 26.04 10.51
C GLU A 173 -0.80 24.91 11.42
N LEU A 174 -1.68 23.95 11.80
CA LEU A 174 -1.27 22.79 12.59
C LEU A 174 -0.32 21.90 11.80
N TRP A 175 -0.62 21.66 10.52
CA TRP A 175 0.27 20.94 9.63
C TRP A 175 1.65 21.61 9.55
N GLN A 176 1.67 22.90 9.22
CA GLN A 176 2.90 23.69 9.10
C GLN A 176 3.76 23.60 10.36
N LYS A 177 3.13 23.70 11.54
CA LYS A 177 3.81 23.63 12.83
C LYS A 177 4.34 22.23 13.13
N SER A 178 3.61 21.16 12.76
CA SER A 178 3.93 19.78 13.13
C SER A 178 4.86 19.11 12.11
N PHE A 179 4.65 19.37 10.82
CA PHE A 179 5.27 18.62 9.71
C PHE A 179 5.92 19.53 8.66
N GLY A 180 5.80 20.85 8.77
CA GLY A 180 6.43 21.78 7.86
C GLY A 180 5.68 21.94 6.53
N VAL A 181 6.42 21.80 5.42
CA VAL A 181 5.86 22.08 4.09
C VAL A 181 4.80 21.08 3.67
N ARG A 182 3.78 21.58 2.94
CA ARG A 182 2.68 20.77 2.40
C ARG A 182 2.97 20.21 1.00
N ARG A 183 4.00 20.70 0.36
CA ARG A 183 4.44 20.38 -1.02
C ARG A 183 5.95 20.47 -1.10
N TRP A 184 6.56 19.63 -1.93
CA TRP A 184 8.00 19.56 -2.05
C TRP A 184 8.45 18.86 -3.34
N GLU A 185 9.70 19.13 -3.74
CA GLU A 185 10.41 18.37 -4.77
C GLU A 185 11.67 17.79 -4.13
N ARG A 186 11.85 16.49 -4.20
CA ARG A 186 12.98 15.78 -3.60
C ARG A 186 13.53 14.71 -4.54
N LYS A 187 14.84 14.46 -4.49
CA LYS A 187 15.48 13.42 -5.30
C LYS A 187 15.58 12.12 -4.51
N LEU A 188 15.04 11.04 -5.09
CA LEU A 188 15.04 9.69 -4.52
C LEU A 188 15.97 8.80 -5.36
N PRO A 189 17.03 8.21 -4.79
CA PRO A 189 17.92 7.32 -5.52
C PRO A 189 17.15 6.15 -6.18
N GLY A 190 17.50 5.80 -7.41
CA GLY A 190 16.84 4.76 -8.20
C GLY A 190 15.51 5.17 -8.86
N ILE A 191 14.89 6.28 -8.41
CA ILE A 191 13.62 6.79 -8.96
C ILE A 191 13.83 8.10 -9.74
N GLY A 192 14.63 9.01 -9.21
CA GLY A 192 14.79 10.36 -9.73
C GLY A 192 14.10 11.40 -8.86
N LYS A 193 13.58 12.47 -9.48
CA LYS A 193 12.82 13.49 -8.78
C LYS A 193 11.40 12.99 -8.46
N VAL A 194 10.99 13.16 -7.22
CA VAL A 194 9.61 12.95 -6.74
C VAL A 194 9.04 14.32 -6.38
N ILE A 195 7.84 14.60 -6.86
CA ILE A 195 7.08 15.81 -6.56
C ILE A 195 5.93 15.43 -5.64
N GLY A 196 5.96 15.90 -4.40
CA GLY A 196 4.86 15.81 -3.45
C GLY A 196 3.93 16.99 -3.61
N ILE A 197 2.68 16.74 -3.98
CA ILE A 197 1.66 17.77 -4.22
C ILE A 197 0.53 17.70 -3.18
N ASP A 198 0.03 18.86 -2.79
CA ASP A 198 -1.08 18.98 -1.86
C ASP A 198 -2.42 18.97 -2.62
N THR A 199 -3.13 17.86 -2.54
CA THR A 199 -4.49 17.73 -3.10
C THR A 199 -5.56 17.53 -2.02
N GLY A 200 -5.21 17.72 -0.74
CA GLY A 200 -6.12 17.47 0.39
C GLY A 200 -7.43 18.28 0.35
N ASP A 201 -7.46 19.39 -0.34
CA ASP A 201 -8.64 20.22 -0.60
C ASP A 201 -9.39 19.85 -1.89
N LYS A 202 -9.05 18.74 -2.53
CA LYS A 202 -9.61 18.25 -3.80
C LYS A 202 -9.30 19.12 -5.03
N LEU A 203 -8.20 19.86 -4.99
CA LEU A 203 -7.76 20.68 -6.11
C LEU A 203 -6.34 20.30 -6.54
N LEU A 204 -6.07 20.40 -7.83
CA LEU A 204 -4.72 20.47 -8.37
C LEU A 204 -4.32 21.95 -8.45
N HIS A 205 -3.35 22.35 -7.64
CA HIS A 205 -2.92 23.74 -7.59
C HIS A 205 -2.01 24.10 -8.77
N LYS A 206 -2.10 25.36 -9.23
CA LYS A 206 -1.33 25.87 -10.37
C LYS A 206 0.18 25.62 -10.23
N ASN A 207 0.73 25.94 -9.05
CA ASN A 207 2.16 25.77 -8.81
C ASN A 207 2.59 24.28 -8.86
N ASP A 208 1.70 23.34 -8.48
CA ASP A 208 1.96 21.90 -8.58
C ASP A 208 1.93 21.45 -10.02
N ALA A 209 0.94 21.92 -10.79
CA ALA A 209 0.85 21.65 -12.22
C ALA A 209 2.07 22.18 -12.99
N GLU A 210 2.53 23.39 -12.66
CA GLU A 210 3.75 24.00 -13.24
C GLU A 210 5.01 23.19 -12.90
N ALA A 211 5.14 22.70 -11.66
CA ALA A 211 6.27 21.86 -11.24
C ALA A 211 6.29 20.52 -12.00
N ILE A 212 5.12 19.89 -12.15
CA ILE A 212 4.95 18.64 -12.93
C ILE A 212 5.31 18.88 -14.40
N GLN A 213 4.74 19.93 -15.00
CA GLN A 213 5.02 20.28 -16.39
C GLN A 213 6.50 20.50 -16.65
N LYS A 214 7.17 21.26 -15.76
CA LYS A 214 8.61 21.52 -15.85
C LYS A 214 9.44 20.24 -15.77
N GLU A 215 9.08 19.31 -14.88
CA GLU A 215 9.80 18.05 -14.76
C GLU A 215 9.62 17.17 -16.01
N LEU A 216 8.41 17.12 -16.58
CA LEU A 216 8.15 16.41 -17.83
C LEU A 216 9.00 16.96 -18.99
N GLU A 217 9.19 18.28 -19.06
CA GLU A 217 10.02 18.93 -20.07
C GLU A 217 11.52 18.62 -19.91
N ILE A 218 11.99 18.49 -18.66
CA ILE A 218 13.40 18.23 -18.37
C ILE A 218 13.76 16.76 -18.53
N SER A 219 12.95 15.86 -17.99
CA SER A 219 13.30 14.43 -17.84
C SER A 219 12.47 13.48 -18.71
N GLY A 220 11.42 13.98 -19.37
CA GLY A 220 10.50 13.17 -20.16
C GLY A 220 9.63 12.22 -19.33
N ARG A 221 9.65 12.34 -17.99
CA ARG A 221 8.85 11.56 -17.05
C ARG A 221 8.73 12.29 -15.73
N VAL A 222 7.76 11.89 -14.89
CA VAL A 222 7.61 12.44 -13.54
C VAL A 222 7.17 11.33 -12.56
N THR A 223 7.65 11.44 -11.32
CA THR A 223 7.11 10.67 -10.21
C THR A 223 6.37 11.64 -9.28
N ILE A 224 5.09 11.38 -9.06
CA ILE A 224 4.19 12.25 -8.29
C ILE A 224 3.75 11.49 -7.04
N MET A 225 3.78 12.15 -5.89
CA MET A 225 3.10 11.71 -4.68
C MET A 225 1.94 12.66 -4.42
N THR A 226 0.73 12.13 -4.31
CA THR A 226 -0.52 12.86 -4.16
C THR A 226 -1.44 12.15 -3.16
N HIS A 227 -2.35 12.87 -2.51
CA HIS A 227 -3.35 12.21 -1.68
C HIS A 227 -4.51 11.69 -2.53
N TYR A 228 -5.15 12.54 -3.32
CA TYR A 228 -6.17 12.09 -4.28
C TYR A 228 -5.52 11.55 -5.56
N GLN A 229 -6.08 10.48 -6.11
CA GLN A 229 -5.66 9.97 -7.42
C GLN A 229 -5.84 11.02 -8.52
N LEU A 230 -4.97 11.06 -9.52
CA LEU A 230 -5.06 12.03 -10.61
C LEU A 230 -5.87 11.49 -11.79
N PHE A 231 -5.97 10.19 -11.93
CA PHE A 231 -6.74 9.52 -12.98
C PHE A 231 -7.77 8.59 -12.37
N GLU A 232 -8.87 8.41 -13.05
CA GLU A 232 -9.85 7.41 -12.66
C GLU A 232 -9.23 6.00 -12.69
N SER A 233 -9.55 5.20 -11.68
CA SER A 233 -9.16 3.80 -11.60
C SER A 233 -10.40 2.92 -11.75
N PRO A 234 -10.69 2.40 -12.95
CA PRO A 234 -11.95 1.69 -13.23
C PRO A 234 -12.22 0.53 -12.27
N ASP A 235 -11.15 -0.16 -11.84
CA ASP A 235 -11.25 -1.28 -10.90
C ASP A 235 -11.69 -0.86 -9.49
N ILE A 236 -11.44 0.40 -9.12
CA ILE A 236 -11.81 0.97 -7.82
C ILE A 236 -13.12 1.74 -7.92
N ASN A 237 -13.41 2.40 -9.03
CA ASN A 237 -14.59 3.25 -9.19
C ASN A 237 -15.91 2.50 -8.94
N HIS A 238 -15.92 1.16 -9.10
CA HIS A 238 -17.05 0.30 -8.77
C HIS A 238 -17.10 -0.13 -7.30
N VAL A 239 -16.07 0.18 -6.51
CA VAL A 239 -15.82 -0.45 -5.21
C VAL A 239 -15.71 0.58 -4.08
N ALA A 240 -15.32 1.81 -4.39
CA ALA A 240 -15.17 2.89 -3.43
C ALA A 240 -16.09 4.05 -3.78
N ALA A 241 -17.04 4.36 -2.90
CA ALA A 241 -17.86 5.56 -2.98
C ALA A 241 -17.02 6.87 -3.00
N ALA A 242 -15.71 6.76 -2.90
CA ALA A 242 -14.77 7.85 -2.76
C ALA A 242 -13.66 7.85 -3.84
N ALA A 243 -13.88 7.26 -5.01
CA ALA A 243 -12.94 7.39 -6.13
C ALA A 243 -12.91 8.85 -6.60
N VAL A 244 -12.24 9.70 -5.84
CA VAL A 244 -12.20 11.14 -6.03
C VAL A 244 -10.90 11.52 -6.71
N ILE A 245 -11.03 12.21 -7.83
CA ILE A 245 -9.95 12.97 -8.47
C ILE A 245 -10.13 14.46 -8.11
N PRO A 246 -9.09 15.30 -8.24
CA PRO A 246 -9.24 16.73 -8.04
C PRO A 246 -10.36 17.30 -8.92
N SER A 247 -11.24 18.13 -8.33
CA SER A 247 -12.45 18.61 -8.99
C SER A 247 -12.17 19.53 -10.20
N ASN A 248 -11.00 20.13 -10.23
CA ASN A 248 -10.53 21.00 -11.32
C ASN A 248 -9.55 20.29 -12.29
N ILE A 249 -9.48 18.97 -12.25
CA ILE A 249 -8.50 18.22 -13.09
C ILE A 249 -8.74 18.47 -14.59
N GLY A 250 -9.98 18.76 -15.00
CA GLY A 250 -10.33 19.11 -16.37
C GLY A 250 -9.63 20.37 -16.88
N ASP A 251 -9.30 21.32 -16.01
CA ASP A 251 -8.56 22.53 -16.35
C ASP A 251 -7.11 22.23 -16.76
N TYR A 252 -6.63 21.02 -16.43
CA TYR A 252 -5.27 20.51 -16.69
C TYR A 252 -5.25 19.34 -17.69
N ALA A 253 -6.26 19.22 -18.55
CA ALA A 253 -6.39 18.10 -19.49
C ALA A 253 -5.14 17.86 -20.33
N GLU A 254 -4.49 18.91 -20.85
CA GLU A 254 -3.25 18.80 -21.62
C GLU A 254 -2.08 18.24 -20.77
N LEU A 255 -2.00 18.64 -19.51
CA LEU A 255 -0.99 18.12 -18.58
C LEU A 255 -1.24 16.63 -18.29
N MET A 256 -2.49 16.25 -18.05
CA MET A 256 -2.88 14.86 -17.83
C MET A 256 -2.59 14.00 -19.07
N GLU A 257 -2.83 14.49 -20.26
CA GLU A 257 -2.46 13.82 -21.50
C GLU A 257 -0.94 13.63 -21.62
N LYS A 258 -0.14 14.67 -21.31
CA LYS A 258 1.33 14.56 -21.30
C LYS A 258 1.82 13.51 -20.28
N ILE A 259 1.26 13.50 -19.07
CA ILE A 259 1.61 12.49 -18.06
C ILE A 259 1.30 11.09 -18.60
N SER A 260 0.11 10.87 -19.16
CA SER A 260 -0.31 9.57 -19.68
C SER A 260 0.56 9.07 -20.84
N ASN A 261 1.15 9.96 -21.61
CA ASN A 261 2.02 9.63 -22.74
C ASN A 261 3.50 9.41 -22.34
N THR A 262 3.83 9.52 -21.06
CA THR A 262 5.20 9.36 -20.53
C THR A 262 5.26 8.21 -19.52
N PRO A 263 6.44 7.58 -19.29
CA PRO A 263 6.59 6.52 -18.29
C PRO A 263 6.63 7.10 -16.85
N SER A 264 5.57 7.83 -16.52
CA SER A 264 5.40 8.48 -15.23
C SER A 264 4.79 7.53 -14.19
N VAL A 265 5.05 7.79 -12.91
CA VAL A 265 4.51 7.01 -11.79
C VAL A 265 3.80 7.95 -10.82
N ILE A 266 2.58 7.59 -10.43
CA ILE A 266 1.77 8.33 -9.46
C ILE A 266 1.52 7.44 -8.25
N TYR A 267 1.90 7.90 -7.06
CA TYR A 267 1.57 7.27 -5.77
C TYR A 267 0.43 8.05 -5.13
N ALA A 268 -0.70 7.38 -4.88
CA ALA A 268 -1.89 8.01 -4.31
C ALA A 268 -2.38 7.30 -3.04
N GLY A 269 -2.83 8.08 -2.06
CA GLY A 269 -3.53 7.63 -0.86
C GLY A 269 -5.05 7.61 -1.05
N HIS A 270 -5.79 8.00 0.00
CA HIS A 270 -7.23 8.25 0.06
C HIS A 270 -8.15 7.05 -0.21
N GLN A 271 -7.87 6.26 -1.25
CA GLN A 271 -8.76 5.16 -1.66
C GLN A 271 -8.76 4.01 -0.66
N ASN A 272 -7.70 3.90 0.13
CA ASN A 272 -7.53 2.85 1.15
C ASN A 272 -7.53 1.42 0.56
N ILE A 273 -7.44 1.32 -0.75
CA ILE A 273 -7.47 0.08 -1.51
C ILE A 273 -6.26 0.07 -2.44
N MET A 274 -5.47 -0.99 -2.37
CA MET A 274 -4.37 -1.17 -3.30
C MET A 274 -4.89 -1.43 -4.71
N SER A 275 -4.43 -0.62 -5.66
CA SER A 275 -4.63 -0.89 -7.08
C SER A 275 -3.49 -0.34 -7.93
N VAL A 276 -3.29 -0.97 -9.07
CA VAL A 276 -2.33 -0.52 -10.08
C VAL A 276 -3.10 -0.29 -11.37
N THR A 277 -3.14 0.96 -11.82
CA THR A 277 -3.87 1.37 -13.03
C THR A 277 -2.86 1.85 -14.08
N HIS A 278 -2.91 1.23 -15.24
CA HIS A 278 -2.13 1.67 -16.40
C HIS A 278 -2.92 2.73 -17.17
N ILE A 279 -2.32 3.90 -17.38
CA ILE A 279 -2.90 5.05 -18.08
C ILE A 279 -1.95 5.42 -19.22
N GLY A 280 -2.17 4.84 -20.40
CA GLY A 280 -1.20 4.93 -21.48
C GLY A 280 0.15 4.34 -21.09
N LYS A 281 1.18 5.19 -21.02
CA LYS A 281 2.52 4.80 -20.54
C LYS A 281 2.73 5.03 -19.05
N ALA A 282 1.87 5.84 -18.42
CA ALA A 282 1.94 6.11 -17.00
C ALA A 282 1.31 4.98 -16.17
N ILE A 283 1.70 4.93 -14.89
CA ILE A 283 1.16 3.99 -13.91
C ILE A 283 0.74 4.77 -12.67
N GLN A 284 -0.49 4.57 -12.23
CA GLN A 284 -0.99 5.07 -10.96
C GLN A 284 -1.14 3.91 -9.98
N ILE A 285 -0.58 4.08 -8.79
CA ILE A 285 -0.57 3.11 -7.70
C ILE A 285 -1.32 3.73 -6.53
N ASN A 286 -2.55 3.27 -6.30
CA ASN A 286 -3.28 3.59 -5.08
C ASN A 286 -2.80 2.67 -3.97
N LEU A 287 -2.56 3.22 -2.79
CA LEU A 287 -1.87 2.55 -1.70
C LEU A 287 -2.85 1.99 -0.66
N PRO A 288 -2.50 0.86 -0.02
CA PRO A 288 -3.23 0.34 1.11
C PRO A 288 -2.95 1.18 2.35
N GLN A 289 -3.82 1.06 3.35
CA GLN A 289 -3.68 1.72 4.64
C GLN A 289 -3.31 0.73 5.76
N PRO A 290 -2.42 1.09 6.71
CA PRO A 290 -2.10 0.22 7.84
C PRO A 290 -3.27 -0.05 8.80
N PRO A 291 -4.16 0.91 9.14
CA PRO A 291 -5.18 0.71 10.17
C PRO A 291 -6.48 0.05 9.67
N GLN A 292 -6.53 -0.43 8.43
CA GLN A 292 -7.71 -1.17 7.91
C GLN A 292 -7.24 -2.23 6.91
N TYR A 293 -8.00 -3.34 6.81
CA TYR A 293 -7.68 -4.40 5.86
C TYR A 293 -7.42 -3.85 4.46
N PRO A 294 -6.30 -4.20 3.86
CA PRO A 294 -5.40 -5.33 4.14
C PRO A 294 -4.39 -5.13 5.27
N CYS A 295 -4.36 -3.99 5.92
CA CYS A 295 -3.49 -3.65 7.05
C CYS A 295 -2.00 -3.80 6.71
N GLY A 296 -1.48 -2.85 5.97
CA GLY A 296 -0.07 -2.84 5.58
C GLY A 296 0.31 -1.68 4.69
N TRP A 297 1.48 -1.75 4.12
CA TRP A 297 2.13 -0.70 3.34
C TRP A 297 2.97 -1.34 2.23
N ILE A 298 3.55 -0.56 1.34
CA ILE A 298 4.34 -1.05 0.22
C ILE A 298 5.82 -0.77 0.42
N ARG A 299 6.64 -1.82 0.43
CA ARG A 299 8.07 -1.73 0.32
C ARG A 299 8.47 -1.68 -1.14
N VAL A 300 9.26 -0.68 -1.50
CA VAL A 300 9.79 -0.51 -2.85
C VAL A 300 11.29 -0.74 -2.85
N ARG A 301 11.78 -1.57 -3.76
CA ARG A 301 13.21 -1.88 -3.94
C ARG A 301 13.61 -1.59 -5.37
N CYS A 302 14.60 -0.72 -5.56
CA CYS A 302 15.11 -0.31 -6.86
C CYS A 302 16.41 -1.05 -7.19
N PHE A 303 16.44 -1.74 -8.32
CA PHE A 303 17.60 -2.40 -8.89
C PHE A 303 17.87 -1.87 -10.31
N GLU A 304 18.96 -2.29 -10.93
CA GLU A 304 19.32 -1.86 -12.29
C GLU A 304 18.27 -2.27 -13.33
N ASN A 305 17.66 -3.45 -13.18
CA ASN A 305 16.66 -3.96 -14.12
C ASN A 305 15.23 -3.45 -13.87
N GLY A 306 14.97 -2.80 -12.71
CA GLY A 306 13.63 -2.28 -12.42
C GLY A 306 13.34 -2.09 -10.95
N THR A 307 12.06 -1.83 -10.67
CA THR A 307 11.54 -1.51 -9.34
C THR A 307 10.53 -2.56 -8.92
N TYR A 308 10.75 -3.11 -7.73
CA TYR A 308 9.90 -4.13 -7.10
C TYR A 308 9.02 -3.49 -6.05
N TYR A 309 7.74 -3.72 -6.15
CA TYR A 309 6.72 -3.29 -5.18
C TYR A 309 6.23 -4.53 -4.45
N THR A 310 6.38 -4.58 -3.15
CA THR A 310 5.96 -5.71 -2.33
C THR A 310 5.15 -5.23 -1.13
N PHE A 311 4.07 -5.92 -0.85
CA PHE A 311 3.23 -5.62 0.29
C PHE A 311 3.90 -6.08 1.59
N GLU A 312 3.97 -5.18 2.56
CA GLU A 312 4.43 -5.46 3.93
C GLU A 312 3.23 -5.35 4.87
N PRO A 313 2.73 -6.46 5.42
CA PRO A 313 1.63 -6.41 6.38
C PRO A 313 2.09 -5.90 7.74
N ILE A 314 1.18 -5.31 8.53
CA ILE A 314 1.44 -5.05 9.95
C ILE A 314 1.81 -6.35 10.67
N SER A 315 2.57 -6.28 11.77
CA SER A 315 3.10 -7.47 12.45
C SER A 315 2.02 -8.38 13.01
N SER A 316 0.90 -7.82 13.47
CA SER A 316 -0.19 -8.58 14.09
C SER A 316 -1.18 -9.18 13.09
N GLU A 317 -1.10 -10.49 12.88
CA GLU A 317 -2.10 -11.19 12.07
C GLU A 317 -3.48 -11.22 12.73
N VAL A 318 -3.53 -11.22 14.06
CA VAL A 318 -4.81 -11.15 14.82
C VAL A 318 -5.57 -9.87 14.48
N LEU A 319 -4.90 -8.72 14.52
CA LEU A 319 -5.50 -7.44 14.12
C LEU A 319 -5.93 -7.48 12.65
N ARG A 320 -5.06 -7.94 11.77
CA ARG A 320 -5.35 -8.02 10.34
C ARG A 320 -6.60 -8.86 10.06
N GLN A 321 -6.75 -10.03 10.69
CA GLN A 321 -7.92 -10.88 10.54
C GLN A 321 -9.17 -10.29 11.19
N TRP A 322 -9.03 -9.58 12.30
CA TRP A 322 -10.16 -8.84 12.87
C TRP A 322 -10.68 -7.78 11.87
N SER A 323 -9.78 -6.96 11.32
CA SER A 323 -10.15 -5.94 10.33
C SER A 323 -10.81 -6.54 9.09
N ARG A 324 -10.31 -7.69 8.60
CA ARG A 324 -10.91 -8.42 7.49
C ARG A 324 -12.34 -8.87 7.80
N ARG A 325 -12.57 -9.45 8.97
CA ARG A 325 -13.90 -9.91 9.39
C ARG A 325 -14.88 -8.76 9.55
N ALA A 326 -14.42 -7.64 10.10
CA ALA A 326 -15.21 -6.42 10.22
C ALA A 326 -15.36 -5.64 8.90
N GLY A 327 -14.73 -6.08 7.83
CA GLY A 327 -14.84 -5.49 6.49
C GLY A 327 -16.27 -5.49 5.92
N GLU A 328 -17.17 -6.30 6.50
CA GLU A 328 -18.59 -6.26 6.18
C GLU A 328 -19.23 -4.94 6.58
N GLU A 329 -18.92 -4.44 7.77
CA GLU A 329 -19.38 -3.12 8.21
C GLU A 329 -18.83 -2.01 7.31
N ALA A 330 -17.56 -2.13 6.87
CA ALA A 330 -16.97 -1.20 5.94
C ALA A 330 -17.66 -1.23 4.57
N ALA A 331 -17.97 -2.43 4.06
CA ALA A 331 -18.68 -2.59 2.79
C ALA A 331 -20.08 -1.99 2.83
N ASP A 332 -20.81 -2.18 3.92
CA ASP A 332 -22.15 -1.61 4.11
C ASP A 332 -22.09 -0.08 4.19
N PHE A 333 -21.07 0.48 4.84
CA PHE A 333 -20.87 1.92 4.93
C PHE A 333 -20.61 2.58 3.56
N TYR A 334 -19.81 1.95 2.72
CA TYR A 334 -19.53 2.46 1.38
C TYR A 334 -20.60 2.06 0.35
N GLY A 335 -21.62 1.31 0.75
CA GLY A 335 -22.68 0.84 -0.14
C GLY A 335 -22.25 -0.25 -1.13
N GLU A 336 -21.09 -0.90 -0.90
CA GLU A 336 -20.40 -1.70 -1.91
C GLU A 336 -20.15 -3.15 -1.44
N ARG A 337 -21.03 -4.05 -1.82
CA ARG A 337 -20.80 -5.49 -1.63
C ARG A 337 -19.66 -6.07 -2.50
N GLN A 338 -19.39 -5.43 -3.65
CA GLN A 338 -18.36 -5.87 -4.59
C GLN A 338 -16.93 -5.66 -4.05
N TRP A 339 -16.69 -4.63 -3.25
CA TRP A 339 -15.42 -4.36 -2.59
C TRP A 339 -14.94 -5.54 -1.74
N ARG A 340 -15.83 -6.12 -0.95
CA ARG A 340 -15.59 -7.33 -0.16
C ARG A 340 -15.18 -8.50 -1.04
N ALA A 341 -15.87 -8.70 -2.17
CA ALA A 341 -15.59 -9.77 -3.10
C ALA A 341 -14.21 -9.64 -3.77
N ALA A 342 -13.73 -8.45 -4.07
CA ALA A 342 -12.41 -8.23 -4.65
C ALA A 342 -11.28 -8.64 -3.69
N TYR A 343 -11.37 -8.25 -2.42
CA TYR A 343 -10.41 -8.67 -1.39
C TYR A 343 -10.47 -10.17 -1.10
N ARG A 344 -11.66 -10.75 -0.98
CA ARG A 344 -11.85 -12.19 -0.72
C ARG A 344 -11.38 -13.09 -1.85
N ARG A 345 -11.38 -12.61 -3.09
CA ARG A 345 -10.98 -13.39 -4.28
C ARG A 345 -9.47 -13.44 -4.51
N GLY A 346 -8.66 -12.96 -3.57
CA GLY A 346 -7.23 -13.06 -3.69
C GLY A 346 -6.59 -12.17 -4.78
N ARG A 347 -7.33 -11.22 -5.34
CA ARG A 347 -6.74 -10.22 -6.27
C ARG A 347 -5.75 -9.29 -5.57
N PHE A 348 -5.82 -9.24 -4.26
CA PHE A 348 -4.96 -8.42 -3.42
C PHE A 348 -3.46 -8.72 -3.59
N PRO A 349 -2.96 -9.98 -3.52
CA PRO A 349 -1.54 -10.27 -3.69
C PRO A 349 -1.00 -9.86 -5.06
N GLU A 350 -1.75 -10.11 -6.12
CA GLU A 350 -1.38 -9.75 -7.49
C GLU A 350 -1.27 -8.24 -7.68
N SER A 351 -2.15 -7.47 -7.03
CA SER A 351 -2.14 -6.02 -7.09
C SER A 351 -1.05 -5.37 -6.25
N CYS A 352 -0.64 -6.03 -5.15
CA CYS A 352 0.29 -5.47 -4.17
C CYS A 352 1.74 -5.89 -4.38
N ASN A 353 2.00 -6.88 -5.24
CA ASN A 353 3.33 -7.42 -5.47
C ASN A 353 3.59 -7.49 -6.97
N PHE A 354 4.40 -6.58 -7.48
CA PHE A 354 4.68 -6.49 -8.91
C PHE A 354 6.06 -5.89 -9.19
N PHE A 355 6.49 -6.05 -10.42
CA PHE A 355 7.76 -5.56 -10.93
C PHE A 355 7.52 -4.58 -12.09
N LEU A 356 8.13 -3.41 -12.00
CA LEU A 356 8.22 -2.45 -13.10
C LEU A 356 9.63 -2.49 -13.68
N ARG A 357 9.75 -2.94 -14.93
CA ARG A 357 11.02 -2.94 -15.64
C ARG A 357 11.51 -1.52 -15.86
N SER A 358 12.81 -1.28 -15.69
CA SER A 358 13.42 0.01 -16.05
C SER A 358 13.23 0.29 -17.54
N VAL A 359 12.65 1.44 -17.86
CA VAL A 359 12.63 1.95 -19.23
C VAL A 359 14.02 2.54 -19.47
N LYS A 360 14.82 1.87 -20.30
CA LYS A 360 16.15 2.35 -20.72
C LYS A 360 16.01 3.52 -21.68
#